data_ac0ae24ad5cf6345954322394ccf9d26
#
_entry.id   ac0ae24ad5cf6345954322394ccf9d26
#
_cell.length_a   1.000
_cell.length_b   1.000
_cell.length_c   1.000
_cell.angle_alpha   90.00
_cell.angle_beta   90.00
_cell.angle_gamma   90.00
#
_symmetry.space_group_name_H-M   'P 1'
#
loop_
_entity.id
_entity.type
_entity.pdbx_description
1 polymer ?
#
loop_
_entity_poly.entity_id
_entity_poly.type
_entity_poly.pdbx_seq_one_letter_code
_entity_poly.pdbx_strand_id
1 'polypeptide(L)'
;MQETEKQFHIHCTEGDVGRYVILPGDPGRCESIAQHFDNPVHIGMNREYNIWTGYLLGEKVSVCSTGIGGPSAAIAMEELHNIGADTFLRVGTCGGIALDILPDDVVVATGAIRYEHTSMEYAPIEFPAVPDFEVTAALKAAGEELGYNTHVGVVQCKDSFYGQHSPEKSPVYYELLNKWESWKRLGVKASEMESAALFVVAAALGVRCGSCFHVIWNQEREKAGLFMPMSEDTSGAIKVCIEALKKLIESDRAKAK
;
A
#
# COMPACT_ATOMS: atom_id res chain seq x y z
N MET A 1 26.02 -9.72 -25.16
CA MET A 1 25.08 -9.18 -24.18
C MET A 1 24.68 -10.35 -23.31
N GLN A 2 24.98 -10.33 -22.01
CA GLN A 2 24.39 -11.29 -21.07
C GLN A 2 22.88 -11.06 -21.13
N GLU A 3 22.10 -12.12 -21.38
CA GLU A 3 20.66 -12.06 -21.15
C GLU A 3 20.45 -11.69 -19.69
N THR A 4 19.84 -10.53 -19.43
CA THR A 4 19.43 -10.14 -18.09
C THR A 4 18.41 -11.16 -17.61
N GLU A 5 18.73 -11.85 -16.54
CA GLU A 5 17.91 -12.95 -16.01
C GLU A 5 16.54 -12.41 -15.59
N LYS A 6 15.46 -13.00 -16.13
CA LYS A 6 14.09 -12.65 -15.73
C LYS A 6 13.85 -12.99 -14.28
N GLN A 7 13.22 -12.07 -13.56
CA GLN A 7 12.72 -12.36 -12.21
C GLN A 7 11.67 -13.48 -12.25
N PHE A 8 11.68 -14.32 -11.23
CA PHE A 8 10.96 -15.59 -11.28
C PHE A 8 9.43 -15.43 -11.26
N HIS A 9 8.90 -14.49 -10.46
CA HIS A 9 7.46 -14.32 -10.31
C HIS A 9 6.91 -13.19 -11.19
N ILE A 10 7.56 -12.04 -11.21
CA ILE A 10 7.06 -10.89 -11.99
C ILE A 10 7.40 -10.97 -13.48
N HIS A 11 8.30 -11.88 -13.89
CA HIS A 11 8.73 -12.10 -15.27
C HIS A 11 9.30 -10.86 -15.99
N CYS A 12 9.84 -9.90 -15.24
CA CYS A 12 10.50 -8.69 -15.75
C CYS A 12 12.02 -8.79 -15.67
N THR A 13 12.69 -7.96 -16.44
CA THR A 13 14.14 -7.78 -16.49
C THR A 13 14.51 -6.34 -16.16
N GLU A 14 15.79 -6.08 -15.93
CA GLU A 14 16.30 -4.71 -15.77
C GLU A 14 15.90 -3.84 -16.99
N GLY A 15 15.40 -2.64 -16.70
CA GLY A 15 14.93 -1.70 -17.72
C GLY A 15 13.43 -1.82 -18.06
N ASP A 16 12.73 -2.90 -17.67
CA ASP A 16 11.29 -3.03 -17.88
C ASP A 16 10.48 -2.10 -16.97
N VAL A 17 10.98 -1.84 -15.76
CA VAL A 17 10.30 -1.00 -14.75
C VAL A 17 11.07 0.27 -14.44
N GLY A 18 10.39 1.26 -13.87
CA GLY A 18 11.00 2.48 -13.33
C GLY A 18 11.42 2.29 -11.87
N ARG A 19 12.23 3.23 -11.35
CA ARG A 19 12.64 3.23 -9.94
C ARG A 19 11.49 3.51 -8.96
N TYR A 20 10.42 4.16 -9.42
CA TYR A 20 9.21 4.46 -8.66
C TYR A 20 8.11 3.49 -9.06
N VAL A 21 7.55 2.77 -8.09
CA VAL A 21 6.51 1.78 -8.36
C VAL A 21 5.29 1.98 -7.48
N ILE A 22 4.10 2.03 -8.10
CA ILE A 22 2.83 2.00 -7.38
C ILE A 22 2.39 0.54 -7.23
N LEU A 23 1.98 0.16 -6.02
CA LEU A 23 1.61 -1.21 -5.66
C LEU A 23 0.13 -1.31 -5.27
N PRO A 24 -0.81 -1.51 -6.22
CA PRO A 24 -2.18 -1.93 -5.90
C PRO A 24 -2.21 -3.42 -5.52
N GLY A 25 -3.21 -3.85 -4.75
CA GLY A 25 -3.44 -5.28 -4.51
C GLY A 25 -4.08 -5.96 -5.72
N ASP A 26 -5.12 -5.35 -6.28
CA ASP A 26 -5.92 -5.87 -7.36
C ASP A 26 -5.27 -5.65 -8.74
N PRO A 27 -5.00 -6.73 -9.52
CA PRO A 27 -4.47 -6.62 -10.89
C PRO A 27 -5.35 -5.78 -11.82
N GLY A 28 -6.66 -5.75 -11.58
CA GLY A 28 -7.61 -4.96 -12.38
C GLY A 28 -7.41 -3.44 -12.25
N ARG A 29 -6.71 -2.97 -11.22
CA ARG A 29 -6.43 -1.54 -11.03
C ARG A 29 -5.19 -1.05 -11.78
N CYS A 30 -4.32 -1.94 -12.24
CA CYS A 30 -3.05 -1.54 -12.84
C CYS A 30 -3.24 -0.67 -14.09
N GLU A 31 -4.16 -1.04 -14.98
CA GLU A 31 -4.43 -0.26 -16.19
C GLU A 31 -4.98 1.13 -15.85
N SER A 32 -5.94 1.24 -14.93
CA SER A 32 -6.52 2.53 -14.53
C SER A 32 -5.48 3.46 -13.87
N ILE A 33 -4.53 2.91 -13.12
CA ILE A 33 -3.41 3.66 -12.58
C ILE A 33 -2.47 4.10 -13.70
N ALA A 34 -2.13 3.19 -14.63
CA ALA A 34 -1.23 3.47 -15.73
C ALA A 34 -1.76 4.54 -16.69
N GLN A 35 -3.08 4.72 -16.80
CA GLN A 35 -3.69 5.80 -17.59
C GLN A 35 -3.33 7.21 -17.09
N HIS A 36 -2.79 7.35 -15.88
CA HIS A 36 -2.23 8.61 -15.37
C HIS A 36 -0.78 8.86 -15.80
N PHE A 37 -0.12 7.88 -16.44
CA PHE A 37 1.25 7.99 -16.92
C PHE A 37 1.28 8.49 -18.36
N ASP A 38 2.36 9.15 -18.75
CA ASP A 38 2.63 9.45 -20.14
C ASP A 38 3.13 8.18 -20.86
N ASN A 39 2.56 7.89 -22.03
CA ASN A 39 2.92 6.73 -22.87
C ASN A 39 2.94 5.39 -22.11
N PRO A 40 1.85 4.98 -21.46
CA PRO A 40 1.81 3.75 -20.69
C PRO A 40 1.91 2.52 -21.62
N VAL A 41 2.70 1.55 -21.19
CA VAL A 41 2.91 0.28 -21.92
C VAL A 41 2.65 -0.87 -20.94
N HIS A 42 1.85 -1.83 -21.36
CA HIS A 42 1.66 -3.09 -20.63
C HIS A 42 2.91 -3.96 -20.80
N ILE A 43 3.62 -4.21 -19.72
CA ILE A 43 4.84 -5.02 -19.71
C ILE A 43 4.50 -6.50 -19.73
N GLY A 44 3.51 -6.89 -18.92
CA GLY A 44 3.05 -8.26 -18.86
C GLY A 44 2.26 -8.56 -17.59
N MET A 45 1.73 -9.75 -17.54
CA MET A 45 1.05 -10.30 -16.37
C MET A 45 1.50 -11.73 -16.14
N ASN A 46 1.92 -12.04 -14.91
CA ASN A 46 2.17 -13.39 -14.46
C ASN A 46 1.61 -13.56 -13.04
N ARG A 47 0.83 -14.62 -12.80
CA ARG A 47 0.10 -14.82 -11.54
C ARG A 47 -0.75 -13.57 -11.21
N GLU A 48 -0.61 -13.05 -9.98
CA GLU A 48 -1.23 -11.81 -9.50
C GLU A 48 -0.48 -10.54 -9.90
N TYR A 49 0.68 -10.62 -10.53
CA TYR A 49 1.54 -9.49 -10.88
C TYR A 49 1.23 -9.00 -12.29
N ASN A 50 0.45 -7.93 -12.40
CA ASN A 50 0.13 -7.23 -13.63
C ASN A 50 0.93 -5.92 -13.66
N ILE A 51 1.77 -5.73 -14.69
CA ILE A 51 2.76 -4.66 -14.71
C ILE A 51 2.56 -3.76 -15.90
N TRP A 52 2.52 -2.45 -15.62
CA TRP A 52 2.53 -1.39 -16.63
C TRP A 52 3.63 -0.39 -16.30
N THR A 53 4.25 0.18 -17.31
CA THR A 53 5.30 1.18 -17.19
C THR A 53 5.01 2.35 -18.12
N GLY A 54 5.32 3.57 -17.68
CA GLY A 54 5.19 4.80 -18.42
C GLY A 54 6.05 5.88 -17.81
N TYR A 55 5.64 7.14 -17.93
CA TYR A 55 6.42 8.27 -17.44
C TYR A 55 5.55 9.24 -16.64
N LEU A 56 6.15 9.89 -15.63
CA LEU A 56 5.61 11.06 -14.92
C LEU A 56 6.70 12.12 -14.84
N LEU A 57 6.41 13.31 -15.30
CA LEU A 57 7.39 14.40 -15.34
C LEU A 57 8.69 14.01 -16.07
N GLY A 58 8.61 13.08 -17.05
CA GLY A 58 9.77 12.54 -17.78
C GLY A 58 10.61 11.53 -17.00
N GLU A 59 10.17 11.10 -15.81
CA GLU A 59 10.78 10.02 -15.03
C GLU A 59 10.03 8.72 -15.30
N LYS A 60 10.76 7.60 -15.46
CA LYS A 60 10.15 6.30 -15.69
C LYS A 60 9.50 5.80 -14.40
N VAL A 61 8.23 5.46 -14.48
CA VAL A 61 7.42 4.97 -13.36
C VAL A 61 6.68 3.70 -13.74
N SER A 62 6.36 2.88 -12.75
CA SER A 62 5.63 1.63 -12.99
C SER A 62 4.49 1.44 -11.99
N VAL A 63 3.57 0.58 -12.35
CA VAL A 63 2.59 -0.02 -11.46
C VAL A 63 2.71 -1.53 -11.54
N CYS A 64 2.67 -2.20 -10.41
CA CYS A 64 2.69 -3.65 -10.30
C CYS A 64 1.68 -4.08 -9.23
N SER A 65 0.72 -4.92 -9.57
CA SER A 65 -0.18 -5.49 -8.56
C SER A 65 0.54 -6.51 -7.69
N THR A 66 0.08 -6.64 -6.44
CA THR A 66 0.71 -7.51 -5.45
C THR A 66 -0.16 -8.73 -5.06
N GLY A 67 -1.41 -8.80 -5.52
CA GLY A 67 -2.37 -9.70 -4.90
C GLY A 67 -2.70 -9.27 -3.47
N ILE A 68 -3.13 -10.22 -2.65
CA ILE A 68 -3.52 -10.02 -1.25
C ILE A 68 -2.50 -10.65 -0.32
N GLY A 69 -2.08 -9.88 0.70
CA GLY A 69 -1.29 -10.38 1.81
C GLY A 69 0.22 -10.18 1.69
N GLY A 70 0.87 -10.32 2.84
CA GLY A 70 2.31 -10.05 3.01
C GLY A 70 3.21 -10.84 2.08
N PRO A 71 3.09 -12.17 1.97
CA PRO A 71 3.99 -12.98 1.15
C PRO A 71 4.07 -12.56 -0.31
N SER A 72 2.91 -12.34 -0.94
CA SER A 72 2.85 -11.92 -2.33
C SER A 72 3.40 -10.49 -2.53
N ALA A 73 3.07 -9.57 -1.61
CA ALA A 73 3.59 -8.21 -1.65
C ALA A 73 5.11 -8.15 -1.45
N ALA A 74 5.67 -8.97 -0.56
CA ALA A 74 7.10 -9.08 -0.33
C ALA A 74 7.84 -9.58 -1.58
N ILE A 75 7.34 -10.63 -2.23
CA ILE A 75 7.91 -11.14 -3.48
C ILE A 75 7.94 -10.04 -4.56
N ALA A 76 6.84 -9.30 -4.73
CA ALA A 76 6.80 -8.21 -5.70
C ALA A 76 7.88 -7.15 -5.41
N MET A 77 8.01 -6.71 -4.15
CA MET A 77 8.98 -5.68 -3.78
C MET A 77 10.42 -6.15 -3.97
N GLU A 78 10.76 -7.36 -3.56
CA GLU A 78 12.08 -7.96 -3.75
C GLU A 78 12.47 -8.01 -5.23
N GLU A 79 11.61 -8.59 -6.06
CA GLU A 79 11.92 -8.77 -7.47
C GLU A 79 11.94 -7.45 -8.25
N LEU A 80 11.08 -6.49 -7.90
CA LEU A 80 11.13 -5.14 -8.45
C LEU A 80 12.41 -4.39 -8.02
N HIS A 81 12.84 -4.56 -6.76
CA HIS A 81 14.09 -3.99 -6.26
C HIS A 81 15.29 -4.57 -7.01
N ASN A 82 15.34 -5.89 -7.23
CA ASN A 82 16.42 -6.56 -7.97
C ASN A 82 16.64 -5.99 -9.38
N ILE A 83 15.62 -5.39 -9.98
CA ILE A 83 15.67 -4.80 -11.33
C ILE A 83 15.62 -3.27 -11.33
N GLY A 84 15.93 -2.64 -10.18
CA GLY A 84 16.22 -1.22 -10.05
C GLY A 84 15.15 -0.34 -9.42
N ALA A 85 14.04 -0.88 -8.91
CA ALA A 85 13.08 -0.09 -8.16
C ALA A 85 13.60 0.21 -6.74
N ASP A 86 13.39 1.45 -6.26
CA ASP A 86 13.85 1.90 -4.95
C ASP A 86 12.83 2.73 -4.16
N THR A 87 11.67 2.99 -4.74
CA THR A 87 10.62 3.80 -4.11
C THR A 87 9.25 3.22 -4.43
N PHE A 88 8.52 2.85 -3.40
CA PHE A 88 7.26 2.12 -3.51
C PHE A 88 6.12 2.87 -2.82
N LEU A 89 5.00 3.04 -3.52
CA LEU A 89 3.78 3.63 -2.99
C LEU A 89 2.65 2.59 -3.07
N ARG A 90 2.27 2.04 -1.93
CA ARG A 90 1.10 1.17 -1.88
C ARG A 90 -0.18 2.00 -1.97
N VAL A 91 -1.03 1.64 -2.93
CA VAL A 91 -2.40 2.13 -3.02
C VAL A 91 -3.38 0.98 -2.79
N GLY A 92 -4.19 1.07 -1.76
CA GLY A 92 -5.09 -0.01 -1.40
C GLY A 92 -6.47 0.47 -0.98
N THR A 93 -7.24 -0.48 -0.49
CA THR A 93 -8.51 -0.25 0.20
C THR A 93 -8.36 -0.64 1.67
N CYS A 94 -9.13 -0.02 2.54
CA CYS A 94 -9.14 -0.35 3.96
C CYS A 94 -10.55 -0.29 4.54
N GLY A 95 -10.72 -0.95 5.68
CA GLY A 95 -11.85 -0.75 6.57
C GLY A 95 -11.48 0.28 7.64
N GLY A 96 -12.28 1.34 7.81
CA GLY A 96 -12.10 2.29 8.90
C GLY A 96 -12.33 1.66 10.28
N ILE A 97 -11.59 2.11 11.30
CA ILE A 97 -11.74 1.70 12.69
C ILE A 97 -12.21 2.86 13.55
N ALA A 98 -11.56 4.01 13.45
CA ALA A 98 -11.96 5.20 14.20
C ALA A 98 -13.30 5.76 13.67
N LEU A 99 -14.16 6.24 14.57
CA LEU A 99 -15.53 6.65 14.21
C LEU A 99 -15.60 7.92 13.35
N ASP A 100 -14.55 8.72 13.31
CA ASP A 100 -14.40 9.91 12.48
C ASP A 100 -14.02 9.60 11.02
N ILE A 101 -13.71 8.34 10.70
CA ILE A 101 -13.32 7.91 9.36
C ILE A 101 -14.54 7.41 8.58
N LEU A 102 -14.79 8.02 7.44
CA LEU A 102 -15.93 7.73 6.55
C LEU A 102 -15.47 7.00 5.29
N PRO A 103 -16.36 6.25 4.63
CA PRO A 103 -16.14 5.86 3.24
C PRO A 103 -15.84 7.08 2.36
N ASP A 104 -15.02 6.90 1.34
CA ASP A 104 -14.41 7.91 0.47
C ASP A 104 -13.28 8.74 1.11
N ASP A 105 -13.08 8.66 2.43
CA ASP A 105 -11.90 9.26 3.05
C ASP A 105 -10.61 8.54 2.60
N VAL A 106 -9.49 9.25 2.74
CA VAL A 106 -8.15 8.71 2.49
C VAL A 106 -7.44 8.49 3.81
N VAL A 107 -6.80 7.33 3.98
CA VAL A 107 -5.94 7.04 5.12
C VAL A 107 -4.50 6.90 4.67
N VAL A 108 -3.58 7.67 5.25
CA VAL A 108 -2.13 7.56 5.06
C VAL A 108 -1.51 6.93 6.29
N ALA A 109 -0.81 5.82 6.10
CA ALA A 109 -0.20 5.09 7.20
C ALA A 109 1.08 5.77 7.71
N THR A 110 1.22 5.93 9.04
CA THR A 110 2.45 6.34 9.72
C THR A 110 3.16 5.19 10.41
N GLY A 111 2.55 4.03 10.39
CA GLY A 111 3.03 2.77 10.92
C GLY A 111 1.98 1.70 10.75
N ALA A 112 2.37 0.45 10.86
CA ALA A 112 1.46 -0.67 10.78
C ALA A 112 1.66 -1.64 11.95
N ILE A 113 0.55 -2.13 12.50
CA ILE A 113 0.58 -3.22 13.48
C ILE A 113 0.99 -4.49 12.76
N ARG A 114 2.05 -5.13 13.20
CA ARG A 114 2.59 -6.39 12.67
C ARG A 114 1.75 -7.58 13.16
N TYR A 115 0.49 -7.65 12.71
CA TYR A 115 -0.40 -8.77 13.02
C TYR A 115 -0.52 -9.72 11.82
N GLU A 116 0.64 -9.95 11.19
CA GLU A 116 0.91 -10.84 10.07
C GLU A 116 2.28 -11.50 10.28
N HIS A 117 2.60 -12.53 9.52
CA HIS A 117 3.81 -13.32 9.77
C HIS A 117 4.98 -12.95 8.85
N THR A 118 4.74 -12.44 7.65
CA THR A 118 5.79 -12.16 6.66
C THR A 118 6.87 -11.24 7.21
N SER A 119 6.48 -10.15 7.88
CA SER A 119 7.45 -9.21 8.44
C SER A 119 8.33 -9.83 9.52
N MET A 120 7.87 -10.88 10.20
CA MET A 120 8.65 -11.58 11.24
C MET A 120 9.81 -12.40 10.67
N GLU A 121 9.73 -12.77 9.39
CA GLU A 121 10.81 -13.47 8.69
C GLU A 121 11.90 -12.51 8.18
N TYR A 122 11.59 -11.21 8.10
CA TYR A 122 12.54 -10.16 7.69
C TYR A 122 13.20 -9.44 8.88
N ALA A 123 12.51 -9.28 9.99
CA ALA A 123 13.01 -8.57 11.16
C ALA A 123 12.38 -9.07 12.46
N PRO A 124 13.09 -9.00 13.61
CA PRO A 124 12.52 -9.36 14.91
C PRO A 124 11.29 -8.49 15.22
N ILE A 125 10.37 -9.00 16.07
CA ILE A 125 9.07 -8.37 16.33
C ILE A 125 9.21 -6.97 16.93
N GLU A 126 10.30 -6.70 17.63
CA GLU A 126 10.61 -5.41 18.24
C GLU A 126 10.93 -4.32 17.22
N PHE A 127 11.34 -4.69 16.00
CA PHE A 127 11.55 -3.73 14.92
C PHE A 127 10.20 -3.20 14.42
N PRO A 128 9.94 -1.89 14.47
CA PRO A 128 8.64 -1.34 14.10
C PRO A 128 8.42 -1.37 12.58
N ALA A 129 7.18 -1.65 12.16
CA ALA A 129 6.78 -1.47 10.76
C ALA A 129 6.41 -0.01 10.54
N VAL A 130 7.36 0.79 10.09
CA VAL A 130 7.20 2.23 9.80
C VAL A 130 7.50 2.54 8.34
N PRO A 131 6.69 3.39 7.69
CA PRO A 131 6.95 3.84 6.33
C PRO A 131 8.10 4.84 6.29
N ASP A 132 8.61 5.08 5.09
CA ASP A 132 9.51 6.19 4.82
C ASP A 132 8.82 7.55 5.09
N PHE A 133 9.52 8.45 5.77
CA PHE A 133 8.96 9.73 6.18
C PHE A 133 8.65 10.66 4.99
N GLU A 134 9.52 10.71 3.98
CA GLU A 134 9.30 11.57 2.80
C GLU A 134 8.13 11.08 1.97
N VAL A 135 8.01 9.76 1.78
CA VAL A 135 6.86 9.16 1.09
C VAL A 135 5.56 9.45 1.84
N THR A 136 5.56 9.29 3.17
CA THR A 136 4.39 9.58 4.01
C THR A 136 4.00 11.05 3.94
N ALA A 137 4.97 11.96 4.02
CA ALA A 137 4.73 13.40 3.93
C ALA A 137 4.18 13.80 2.55
N ALA A 138 4.70 13.22 1.46
CA ALA A 138 4.21 13.46 0.11
C ALA A 138 2.76 12.97 -0.07
N LEU A 139 2.44 11.77 0.44
CA LEU A 139 1.08 11.23 0.40
C LEU A 139 0.08 12.12 1.17
N LYS A 140 0.46 12.55 2.38
CA LYS A 140 -0.37 13.47 3.18
C LYS A 140 -0.61 14.78 2.45
N ALA A 141 0.46 15.43 1.98
CA ALA A 141 0.36 16.70 1.27
C ALA A 141 -0.51 16.59 0.01
N ALA A 142 -0.34 15.52 -0.77
CA ALA A 142 -1.14 15.27 -1.97
C ALA A 142 -2.63 15.10 -1.64
N GLY A 143 -2.97 14.37 -0.58
CA GLY A 143 -4.36 14.19 -0.15
C GLY A 143 -5.01 15.51 0.25
N GLU A 144 -4.33 16.33 1.02
CA GLU A 144 -4.80 17.64 1.46
C GLU A 144 -4.95 18.63 0.28
N GLU A 145 -3.97 18.69 -0.63
CA GLU A 145 -4.02 19.56 -1.81
C GLU A 145 -5.14 19.19 -2.79
N LEU A 146 -5.43 17.90 -2.93
CA LEU A 146 -6.53 17.42 -3.76
C LEU A 146 -7.90 17.56 -3.08
N GLY A 147 -7.94 18.03 -1.82
CA GLY A 147 -9.17 18.29 -1.08
C GLY A 147 -9.84 17.04 -0.50
N TYR A 148 -9.13 15.91 -0.42
CA TYR A 148 -9.65 14.72 0.25
C TYR A 148 -9.58 14.86 1.77
N ASN A 149 -10.60 14.36 2.47
CA ASN A 149 -10.51 14.19 3.92
C ASN A 149 -9.45 13.12 4.22
N THR A 150 -8.25 13.58 4.62
CA THR A 150 -7.05 12.75 4.73
C THR A 150 -6.72 12.50 6.20
N HIS A 151 -6.88 11.26 6.63
CA HIS A 151 -6.50 10.80 7.96
C HIS A 151 -5.08 10.25 7.95
N VAL A 152 -4.31 10.55 8.99
CA VAL A 152 -2.92 10.10 9.13
C VAL A 152 -2.78 9.34 10.44
N GLY A 153 -2.21 8.14 10.42
CA GLY A 153 -2.02 7.37 11.64
C GLY A 153 -1.68 5.90 11.42
N VAL A 154 -1.64 5.16 12.53
CA VAL A 154 -1.31 3.73 12.50
C VAL A 154 -2.46 2.93 11.90
N VAL A 155 -2.14 1.95 11.05
CA VAL A 155 -3.09 0.98 10.51
C VAL A 155 -2.84 -0.42 11.09
N GLN A 156 -3.88 -1.25 11.12
CA GLN A 156 -3.73 -2.66 11.46
C GLN A 156 -3.49 -3.45 10.18
N CYS A 157 -2.39 -4.20 10.14
CA CYS A 157 -2.07 -5.14 9.07
C CYS A 157 -2.25 -6.57 9.57
N LYS A 158 -3.01 -7.40 8.85
CA LYS A 158 -3.39 -8.74 9.26
C LYS A 158 -3.32 -9.75 8.13
N ASP A 159 -3.18 -11.04 8.47
CA ASP A 159 -3.25 -12.16 7.52
C ASP A 159 -4.66 -12.69 7.32
N SER A 160 -5.52 -12.60 8.35
CA SER A 160 -6.86 -13.17 8.28
C SER A 160 -7.95 -12.12 8.08
N PHE A 161 -8.53 -12.08 6.87
CA PHE A 161 -9.67 -11.21 6.58
C PHE A 161 -10.88 -11.57 7.46
N TYR A 162 -11.26 -12.83 7.48
CA TYR A 162 -12.43 -13.29 8.23
C TYR A 162 -12.21 -13.35 9.76
N GLY A 163 -10.96 -13.34 10.22
CA GLY A 163 -10.65 -13.14 11.64
C GLY A 163 -11.11 -11.79 12.17
N GLN A 164 -11.21 -10.77 11.31
CA GLN A 164 -11.80 -9.48 11.66
C GLN A 164 -13.31 -9.42 11.41
N HIS A 165 -13.76 -9.88 10.23
CA HIS A 165 -15.14 -9.65 9.77
C HIS A 165 -16.15 -10.69 10.24
N SER A 166 -15.70 -11.84 10.73
CA SER A 166 -16.54 -12.90 11.31
C SER A 166 -15.78 -13.59 12.45
N PRO A 167 -15.28 -12.84 13.46
CA PRO A 167 -14.45 -13.38 14.52
C PRO A 167 -15.15 -14.49 15.31
N GLU A 168 -16.48 -14.42 15.46
CA GLU A 168 -17.30 -15.41 16.17
C GLU A 168 -17.24 -16.82 15.57
N LYS A 169 -16.82 -16.95 14.30
CA LYS A 169 -16.62 -18.24 13.64
C LYS A 169 -15.23 -18.84 13.89
N SER A 170 -14.33 -18.07 14.49
CA SER A 170 -12.96 -18.50 14.77
C SER A 170 -12.85 -19.21 16.11
N PRO A 171 -12.09 -20.32 16.20
CA PRO A 171 -11.79 -20.97 17.49
C PRO A 171 -11.11 -20.04 18.51
N VAL A 172 -10.40 -19.00 18.04
CA VAL A 172 -9.70 -18.01 18.88
C VAL A 172 -10.43 -16.65 18.93
N TYR A 173 -11.77 -16.65 18.78
CA TYR A 173 -12.57 -15.44 18.66
C TYR A 173 -12.34 -14.45 19.82
N TYR A 174 -12.16 -14.92 21.03
CA TYR A 174 -11.93 -14.10 22.23
C TYR A 174 -10.61 -13.30 22.13
N GLU A 175 -9.55 -13.89 21.57
CA GLU A 175 -8.30 -13.17 21.33
C GLU A 175 -8.48 -12.08 20.26
N LEU A 176 -9.18 -12.41 19.17
CA LEU A 176 -9.45 -11.48 18.08
C LEU A 176 -10.24 -10.26 18.57
N LEU A 177 -11.29 -10.48 19.37
CA LEU A 177 -12.09 -9.41 19.96
C LEU A 177 -11.30 -8.56 20.94
N ASN A 178 -10.49 -9.16 21.81
CA ASN A 178 -9.67 -8.44 22.78
C ASN A 178 -8.59 -7.59 22.08
N LYS A 179 -7.93 -8.11 21.06
CA LYS A 179 -6.96 -7.36 20.26
C LYS A 179 -7.62 -6.21 19.51
N TRP A 180 -8.77 -6.45 18.90
CA TRP A 180 -9.53 -5.41 18.19
C TRP A 180 -9.91 -4.26 19.11
N GLU A 181 -10.41 -4.56 20.33
CA GLU A 181 -10.72 -3.55 21.32
C GLU A 181 -9.48 -2.75 21.75
N SER A 182 -8.33 -3.41 21.88
CA SER A 182 -7.06 -2.74 22.20
C SER A 182 -6.66 -1.77 21.08
N TRP A 183 -6.78 -2.15 19.81
CA TRP A 183 -6.45 -1.30 18.67
C TRP A 183 -7.38 -0.06 18.60
N LYS A 184 -8.66 -0.22 18.86
CA LYS A 184 -9.59 0.92 18.99
C LYS A 184 -9.14 1.91 20.06
N ARG A 185 -8.80 1.41 21.24
CA ARG A 185 -8.32 2.24 22.37
C ARG A 185 -6.99 2.93 22.07
N LEU A 186 -6.14 2.32 21.24
CA LEU A 186 -4.88 2.91 20.76
C LEU A 186 -5.08 3.93 19.63
N GLY A 187 -6.29 4.11 19.15
CA GLY A 187 -6.60 5.08 18.10
C GLY A 187 -6.15 4.65 16.70
N VAL A 188 -6.04 3.33 16.45
CA VAL A 188 -5.74 2.79 15.13
C VAL A 188 -6.79 3.24 14.13
N LYS A 189 -6.34 3.72 12.96
CA LYS A 189 -7.20 4.40 11.98
C LYS A 189 -7.99 3.43 11.11
N ALA A 190 -7.31 2.46 10.55
CA ALA A 190 -7.90 1.56 9.57
C ALA A 190 -7.23 0.17 9.60
N SER A 191 -7.84 -0.77 8.90
CA SER A 191 -7.37 -2.15 8.77
C SER A 191 -7.17 -2.52 7.30
N GLU A 192 -6.02 -3.15 7.01
CA GLU A 192 -5.59 -3.63 5.70
C GLU A 192 -4.72 -4.89 5.83
N MET A 193 -3.99 -5.33 4.79
CA MET A 193 -3.36 -6.66 4.82
C MET A 193 -1.89 -6.71 4.36
N GLU A 194 -1.22 -5.60 4.00
CA GLU A 194 0.12 -5.66 3.38
C GLU A 194 1.15 -4.68 3.94
N SER A 195 0.74 -3.57 4.56
CA SER A 195 1.67 -2.48 4.91
C SER A 195 2.76 -2.89 5.89
N ALA A 196 2.48 -3.73 6.88
CA ALA A 196 3.51 -4.14 7.83
C ALA A 196 4.62 -4.93 7.14
N ALA A 197 4.25 -5.88 6.28
CA ALA A 197 5.23 -6.61 5.46
C ALA A 197 6.02 -5.67 4.57
N LEU A 198 5.35 -4.81 3.79
CA LEU A 198 6.02 -3.88 2.87
C LEU A 198 6.97 -2.91 3.57
N PHE A 199 6.59 -2.36 4.74
CA PHE A 199 7.46 -1.43 5.47
C PHE A 199 8.70 -2.11 6.02
N VAL A 200 8.57 -3.34 6.53
CA VAL A 200 9.71 -4.09 7.07
C VAL A 200 10.62 -4.61 5.95
N VAL A 201 10.04 -5.12 4.85
CA VAL A 201 10.80 -5.53 3.66
C VAL A 201 11.56 -4.33 3.07
N ALA A 202 10.90 -3.18 2.93
CA ALA A 202 11.55 -1.95 2.44
C ALA A 202 12.74 -1.54 3.33
N ALA A 203 12.59 -1.62 4.66
CA ALA A 203 13.68 -1.35 5.58
C ALA A 203 14.84 -2.36 5.42
N ALA A 204 14.55 -3.65 5.22
CA ALA A 204 15.55 -4.69 5.00
C ALA A 204 16.31 -4.49 3.69
N LEU A 205 15.65 -4.00 2.63
CA LEU A 205 16.23 -3.71 1.33
C LEU A 205 16.89 -2.32 1.25
N GLY A 206 16.68 -1.45 2.23
CA GLY A 206 17.18 -0.07 2.22
C GLY A 206 16.47 0.82 1.19
N VAL A 207 15.20 0.58 0.93
CA VAL A 207 14.37 1.32 -0.03
C VAL A 207 13.24 2.08 0.66
N ARG A 208 12.61 3.02 -0.06
CA ARG A 208 11.51 3.83 0.47
C ARG A 208 10.15 3.17 0.20
N CYS A 209 9.29 3.14 1.22
CA CYS A 209 7.92 2.66 1.05
C CYS A 209 6.93 3.49 1.89
N GLY A 210 5.75 3.74 1.35
CA GLY A 210 4.61 4.33 2.07
C GLY A 210 3.29 3.78 1.56
N SER A 211 2.23 3.98 2.32
CA SER A 211 0.90 3.44 1.98
C SER A 211 -0.20 4.46 2.13
N CYS A 212 -1.12 4.46 1.17
CA CYS A 212 -2.36 5.22 1.24
C CYS A 212 -3.55 4.35 0.82
N PHE A 213 -4.70 4.59 1.44
CA PHE A 213 -5.87 3.75 1.29
C PHE A 213 -7.12 4.57 1.06
N HIS A 214 -7.98 4.06 0.18
CA HIS A 214 -9.38 4.44 0.11
C HIS A 214 -10.18 3.68 1.17
N VAL A 215 -11.00 4.38 1.93
CA VAL A 215 -11.88 3.78 2.92
C VAL A 215 -13.15 3.27 2.23
N ILE A 216 -13.34 1.94 2.22
CA ILE A 216 -14.55 1.34 1.62
C ILE A 216 -15.72 1.38 2.60
N TRP A 217 -15.44 1.10 3.86
CA TRP A 217 -16.43 0.81 4.88
C TRP A 217 -15.84 0.97 6.28
N ASN A 218 -16.68 1.17 7.29
CA ASN A 218 -16.24 1.26 8.69
C ASN A 218 -17.19 0.44 9.59
N GLN A 219 -16.70 -0.74 10.03
CA GLN A 219 -17.51 -1.66 10.82
C GLN A 219 -17.91 -1.12 12.20
N GLU A 220 -17.12 -0.22 12.79
CA GLU A 220 -17.45 0.33 14.11
C GLU A 220 -18.56 1.39 13.99
N ARG A 221 -18.61 2.13 12.89
CA ARG A 221 -19.73 3.02 12.57
C ARG A 221 -21.03 2.23 12.36
N GLU A 222 -20.95 1.14 11.60
CA GLU A 222 -22.10 0.25 11.37
C GLU A 222 -22.64 -0.31 12.70
N LYS A 223 -21.76 -0.86 13.54
CA LYS A 223 -22.12 -1.34 14.88
C LYS A 223 -22.71 -0.27 15.78
N ALA A 224 -22.28 0.98 15.61
CA ALA A 224 -22.82 2.13 16.34
C ALA A 224 -24.14 2.68 15.72
N GLY A 225 -24.64 2.11 14.64
CA GLY A 225 -25.84 2.60 13.93
C GLY A 225 -25.65 3.97 13.28
N LEU A 226 -24.42 4.38 12.99
CA LEU A 226 -24.10 5.64 12.33
C LEU A 226 -24.21 5.49 10.81
N PHE A 227 -24.59 6.59 10.14
CA PHE A 227 -24.64 6.62 8.67
C PHE A 227 -23.29 6.22 8.06
N MET A 228 -23.35 5.29 7.10
CA MET A 228 -22.17 4.73 6.46
C MET A 228 -22.54 4.22 5.06
N PRO A 229 -22.39 5.07 4.00
CA PRO A 229 -22.46 4.58 2.64
C PRO A 229 -21.26 3.67 2.37
N MET A 230 -21.43 2.65 1.55
CA MET A 230 -20.26 1.90 1.01
C MET A 230 -19.76 2.61 -0.25
N SER A 231 -18.44 2.64 -0.42
CA SER A 231 -17.81 3.18 -1.62
C SER A 231 -16.70 2.25 -2.11
N GLU A 232 -16.76 1.91 -3.39
CA GLU A 232 -15.73 1.07 -4.06
C GLU A 232 -14.88 1.90 -5.04
N ASP A 233 -15.12 3.20 -5.18
CA ASP A 233 -14.37 4.08 -6.08
C ASP A 233 -13.01 4.47 -5.51
N THR A 234 -11.99 3.71 -5.87
CA THR A 234 -10.61 3.95 -5.42
C THR A 234 -9.89 5.09 -6.14
N SER A 235 -10.55 5.81 -7.05
CA SER A 235 -9.95 6.87 -7.88
C SER A 235 -9.31 7.98 -7.03
N GLY A 236 -9.87 8.29 -5.87
CA GLY A 236 -9.33 9.27 -4.93
C GLY A 236 -7.94 8.89 -4.44
N ALA A 237 -7.78 7.70 -3.87
CA ALA A 237 -6.49 7.22 -3.37
C ALA A 237 -5.46 7.06 -4.50
N ILE A 238 -5.90 6.66 -5.70
CA ILE A 238 -5.02 6.59 -6.89
C ILE A 238 -4.49 7.99 -7.23
N LYS A 239 -5.34 9.01 -7.31
CA LYS A 239 -4.93 10.40 -7.59
C LYS A 239 -3.95 10.92 -6.53
N VAL A 240 -4.19 10.60 -5.26
CA VAL A 240 -3.27 10.94 -4.16
C VAL A 240 -1.90 10.30 -4.37
N CYS A 241 -1.84 9.01 -4.72
CA CYS A 241 -0.57 8.34 -5.00
C CYS A 241 0.17 8.94 -6.22
N ILE A 242 -0.55 9.26 -7.29
CA ILE A 242 0.04 9.89 -8.48
C ILE A 242 0.62 11.26 -8.14
N GLU A 243 -0.11 12.09 -7.41
CA GLU A 243 0.37 13.44 -7.03
C GLU A 243 1.54 13.35 -6.03
N ALA A 244 1.47 12.45 -5.07
CA ALA A 244 2.59 12.18 -4.17
C ALA A 244 3.85 11.74 -4.91
N LEU A 245 3.69 10.89 -5.93
CA LEU A 245 4.81 10.43 -6.77
C LEU A 245 5.47 11.58 -7.53
N LYS A 246 4.69 12.51 -8.10
CA LYS A 246 5.23 13.72 -8.74
C LYS A 246 6.04 14.55 -7.76
N LYS A 247 5.54 14.77 -6.54
CA LYS A 247 6.25 15.51 -5.47
C LYS A 247 7.58 14.84 -5.11
N LEU A 248 7.60 13.52 -5.01
CA LEU A 248 8.84 12.76 -4.74
C LEU A 248 9.84 12.91 -5.89
N ILE A 249 9.42 12.80 -7.13
CA ILE A 249 10.27 12.99 -8.31
C ILE A 249 10.89 14.41 -8.33
N GLU A 250 10.10 15.44 -8.05
CA GLU A 250 10.58 16.83 -7.99
C GLU A 250 11.57 17.03 -6.86
N SER A 251 11.27 16.50 -5.66
CA SER A 251 12.15 16.56 -4.50
C SER A 251 13.49 15.86 -4.76
N ASP A 252 13.46 14.66 -5.32
CA ASP A 252 14.67 13.88 -5.62
C ASP A 252 15.54 14.58 -6.66
N ARG A 253 14.93 15.18 -7.68
CA ARG A 253 15.65 16.01 -8.67
C ARG A 253 16.28 17.28 -8.06
N ALA A 254 15.63 17.86 -7.08
CA ALA A 254 16.18 19.03 -6.39
C ALA A 254 17.39 18.67 -5.51
N LYS A 255 17.40 17.47 -4.91
CA LYS A 255 18.51 16.95 -4.11
C LYS A 255 19.72 16.49 -4.96
N ALA A 256 19.50 16.14 -6.22
CA ALA A 256 20.54 15.67 -7.14
C ALA A 256 21.32 16.83 -7.83
N LYS A 257 20.89 18.07 -7.67
CA LYS A 257 21.55 19.30 -8.16
C LYS A 257 22.48 19.89 -7.11
#